data_bacc3c7a2bf92fbe1bf2ea68f046a209
#
_entry.id   bacc3c7a2bf92fbe1bf2ea68f046a209
#
_cell.length_a   1.000
_cell.length_b   1.000
_cell.length_c   1.000
_cell.angle_alpha   90.00
_cell.angle_beta   90.00
_cell.angle_gamma   90.00
#
_symmetry.space_group_name_H-M   'P 1'
#
loop_
_entity.id
_entity.type
_entity.pdbx_description
1 polymer ?
#
loop_
_entity_poly.entity_id
_entity_poly.type
_entity_poly.pdbx_seq_one_letter_code
_entity_poly.pdbx_strand_id
1 'polypeptide(L)'
;MGNVGLQSAMTRLLVVLFLALSCSGAAAQSVSFPSVAVGSSAAGPEVPGWVYKPAGPGPFRAIILAHSCAGTNSHTDVWGKLLVSWGYLVLAPDSFGPRGTKAVCTTAGVVTPNMRISDIAGALDYLATRPDVVKGKIGIIGHSHGGSTVIRSAQKSFGLAQRGLAGGVAYYPGCNPQFDTGIDLPVLLLAGDKDDWTSADRCRRMVSGLERSGLVEAVYYPDAYHSFDTKAVDRTVWGSGGKMHRLAYDPAAAPDAEARTRAFFAKILR
;
A
#
# COMPACT_ATOMS: atom_id res chain seq x y z
N MET A 1 -59.15 8.48 66.49
CA MET A 1 -57.90 7.74 66.63
C MET A 1 -57.59 7.19 65.24
N GLY A 2 -56.82 7.90 64.45
CA GLY A 2 -56.56 7.56 63.07
C GLY A 2 -55.06 7.31 62.87
N ASN A 3 -54.70 6.16 62.39
CA ASN A 3 -53.35 5.78 62.05
C ASN A 3 -53.05 6.23 60.61
N VAL A 4 -52.05 7.08 60.46
CA VAL A 4 -51.53 7.53 59.17
C VAL A 4 -50.33 6.64 58.82
N GLY A 5 -50.51 5.78 57.77
CA GLY A 5 -49.45 4.95 57.26
C GLY A 5 -48.50 5.77 56.36
N LEU A 6 -47.21 5.77 56.67
CA LEU A 6 -46.13 6.29 55.86
C LEU A 6 -45.83 5.32 54.74
N GLN A 7 -46.13 5.68 53.49
CA GLN A 7 -45.62 4.97 52.29
C GLN A 7 -44.25 5.51 51.92
N SER A 8 -43.23 4.69 52.05
CA SER A 8 -41.84 4.91 51.61
C SER A 8 -41.75 4.72 50.11
N ALA A 9 -41.56 5.80 49.34
CA ALA A 9 -41.25 5.73 47.92
C ALA A 9 -39.75 5.46 47.73
N MET A 10 -39.38 4.23 47.32
CA MET A 10 -38.03 3.89 46.90
C MET A 10 -37.80 4.37 45.48
N THR A 11 -37.12 5.48 45.29
CA THR A 11 -36.64 5.97 44.02
C THR A 11 -35.48 5.13 43.53
N ARG A 12 -35.70 4.26 42.54
CA ARG A 12 -34.64 3.50 41.85
C ARG A 12 -33.87 4.41 40.91
N LEU A 13 -32.63 4.73 41.30
CA LEU A 13 -31.68 5.48 40.47
C LEU A 13 -31.15 4.54 39.40
N LEU A 14 -31.61 4.68 38.14
CA LEU A 14 -31.05 4.01 36.98
C LEU A 14 -29.72 4.70 36.61
N VAL A 15 -28.61 4.08 36.98
CA VAL A 15 -27.28 4.50 36.48
C VAL A 15 -27.14 3.98 35.05
N VAL A 16 -27.34 4.83 34.06
CA VAL A 16 -27.03 4.53 32.66
C VAL A 16 -25.52 4.73 32.47
N LEU A 17 -24.80 3.62 32.43
CA LEU A 17 -23.38 3.62 32.13
C LEU A 17 -23.18 3.92 30.63
N PHE A 18 -22.88 5.15 30.27
CA PHE A 18 -22.41 5.49 28.93
C PHE A 18 -20.99 4.93 28.76
N LEU A 19 -20.88 3.77 28.09
CA LEU A 19 -19.60 3.36 27.53
C LEU A 19 -19.25 4.33 26.38
N ALA A 20 -18.41 5.31 26.68
CA ALA A 20 -17.77 6.11 25.67
C ALA A 20 -16.84 5.18 24.88
N LEU A 21 -17.26 4.72 23.68
CA LEU A 21 -16.33 4.17 22.69
C LEU A 21 -15.36 5.26 22.29
N SER A 22 -14.21 5.29 22.93
CA SER A 22 -13.09 6.10 22.51
C SER A 22 -12.64 5.59 21.14
N CYS A 23 -13.05 6.22 20.04
CA CYS A 23 -12.40 6.07 18.74
C CYS A 23 -10.98 6.67 18.85
N SER A 24 -10.07 5.93 19.49
CA SER A 24 -8.65 6.22 19.41
C SER A 24 -8.23 5.92 17.98
N GLY A 25 -8.09 6.95 17.15
CA GLY A 25 -7.43 6.83 15.86
C GLY A 25 -6.06 6.19 16.12
N ALA A 26 -5.86 4.96 15.64
CA ALA A 26 -4.64 4.22 15.89
C ALA A 26 -3.46 5.02 15.31
N ALA A 27 -2.61 5.56 16.19
CA ALA A 27 -1.32 6.13 15.80
C ALA A 27 -0.49 5.02 15.15
N ALA A 28 0.25 5.36 14.09
CA ALA A 28 1.15 4.41 13.44
C ALA A 28 2.25 3.97 14.44
N GLN A 29 2.44 2.66 14.60
CA GLN A 29 3.48 2.09 15.44
C GLN A 29 4.78 1.97 14.64
N SER A 30 5.88 2.54 15.12
CA SER A 30 7.21 2.34 14.56
C SER A 30 7.70 0.91 14.80
N VAL A 31 8.28 0.31 13.76
CA VAL A 31 8.85 -1.04 13.79
C VAL A 31 10.14 -1.07 12.98
N SER A 32 10.94 -2.12 13.13
CA SER A 32 12.11 -2.40 12.29
C SER A 32 12.20 -3.90 12.02
N PHE A 33 12.73 -4.27 10.84
CA PHE A 33 12.88 -5.67 10.42
C PHE A 33 14.03 -5.81 9.41
N PRO A 34 14.66 -6.99 9.29
CA PRO A 34 15.72 -7.24 8.35
C PRO A 34 15.24 -7.16 6.89
N SER A 35 16.04 -6.57 6.00
CA SER A 35 15.94 -6.80 4.57
C SER A 35 16.50 -8.20 4.26
N VAL A 36 15.80 -9.01 3.44
CA VAL A 36 16.12 -10.41 3.20
C VAL A 36 16.46 -10.66 1.73
N ALA A 37 17.61 -11.26 1.45
CA ALA A 37 18.00 -11.61 0.08
C ALA A 37 16.99 -12.57 -0.56
N VAL A 38 16.58 -12.28 -1.81
CA VAL A 38 15.65 -13.13 -2.60
C VAL A 38 15.94 -13.03 -4.08
N GLY A 39 15.97 -14.16 -4.76
CA GLY A 39 16.30 -14.22 -6.18
C GLY A 39 17.64 -13.52 -6.45
N SER A 40 17.65 -12.57 -7.36
CA SER A 40 18.83 -11.74 -7.68
C SER A 40 18.96 -10.47 -6.81
N SER A 41 18.03 -10.22 -5.86
CA SER A 41 18.09 -9.08 -4.97
C SER A 41 18.86 -9.42 -3.70
N ALA A 42 19.99 -8.75 -3.47
CA ALA A 42 20.78 -8.90 -2.25
C ALA A 42 20.05 -8.28 -1.04
N ALA A 43 20.33 -8.80 0.17
CA ALA A 43 19.87 -8.17 1.39
C ALA A 43 20.37 -6.73 1.50
N GLY A 44 19.50 -5.85 1.96
CA GLY A 44 19.82 -4.47 2.28
C GLY A 44 20.09 -4.27 3.78
N PRO A 45 20.14 -3.01 4.24
CA PRO A 45 20.16 -2.68 5.65
C PRO A 45 18.86 -3.07 6.35
N GLU A 46 18.85 -3.00 7.68
CA GLU A 46 17.63 -3.09 8.47
C GLU A 46 16.63 -1.99 8.07
N VAL A 47 15.36 -2.37 7.93
CA VAL A 47 14.32 -1.50 7.37
C VAL A 47 13.39 -1.03 8.47
N PRO A 48 13.38 0.27 8.80
CA PRO A 48 12.33 0.85 9.63
C PRO A 48 11.02 0.94 8.85
N GLY A 49 9.90 0.97 9.58
CA GLY A 49 8.59 1.13 8.98
C GLY A 49 7.53 1.50 10.00
N TRP A 50 6.33 1.70 9.51
CA TRP A 50 5.16 2.05 10.34
C TRP A 50 4.06 1.02 10.14
N VAL A 51 3.52 0.53 11.24
CA VAL A 51 2.33 -0.32 11.27
C VAL A 51 1.12 0.53 11.60
N TYR A 52 0.15 0.56 10.70
CA TYR A 52 -1.19 1.10 10.91
C TYR A 52 -2.12 -0.09 11.16
N LYS A 53 -2.87 -0.05 12.25
CA LYS A 53 -3.67 -1.20 12.67
C LYS A 53 -5.12 -0.80 12.90
N PRO A 54 -6.10 -1.60 12.42
CA PRO A 54 -7.50 -1.42 12.80
C PRO A 54 -7.70 -1.63 14.30
N ALA A 55 -8.77 -1.07 14.85
CA ALA A 55 -9.18 -1.35 16.22
C ALA A 55 -9.51 -2.84 16.41
N GLY A 56 -9.24 -3.37 17.61
CA GLY A 56 -9.55 -4.74 17.96
C GLY A 56 -8.34 -5.69 17.94
N PRO A 57 -8.56 -6.95 18.34
CA PRO A 57 -7.49 -7.93 18.56
C PRO A 57 -6.94 -8.53 17.25
N GLY A 58 -7.71 -8.54 16.15
CA GLY A 58 -7.38 -9.29 14.94
C GLY A 58 -7.78 -10.78 15.03
N PRO A 59 -7.18 -11.68 14.23
CA PRO A 59 -6.15 -11.38 13.25
C PRO A 59 -6.70 -10.63 12.00
N PHE A 60 -5.88 -9.74 11.45
CA PHE A 60 -6.21 -8.93 10.28
C PHE A 60 -5.50 -9.44 9.02
N ARG A 61 -6.13 -9.32 7.86
CA ARG A 61 -5.40 -9.41 6.59
C ARG A 61 -4.47 -8.21 6.49
N ALA A 62 -3.29 -8.39 5.89
CA ALA A 62 -2.27 -7.35 5.87
C ALA A 62 -1.97 -6.86 4.45
N ILE A 63 -1.56 -5.58 4.35
CA ILE A 63 -1.08 -4.97 3.12
C ILE A 63 0.25 -4.27 3.39
N ILE A 64 1.24 -4.50 2.52
CA ILE A 64 2.48 -3.74 2.50
C ILE A 64 2.26 -2.52 1.60
N LEU A 65 2.55 -1.32 2.11
CA LEU A 65 2.42 -0.05 1.39
C LEU A 65 3.80 0.45 0.95
N ALA A 66 4.12 0.25 -0.32
CA ALA A 66 5.40 0.66 -0.91
C ALA A 66 5.32 2.12 -1.37
N HIS A 67 6.02 3.02 -0.66
CA HIS A 67 6.05 4.47 -0.94
C HIS A 67 6.61 4.81 -2.33
N SER A 68 6.30 5.99 -2.84
CA SER A 68 6.78 6.53 -4.13
C SER A 68 8.27 6.90 -4.09
N CYS A 69 8.78 7.51 -5.17
CA CYS A 69 10.15 8.05 -5.22
C CYS A 69 10.40 9.19 -4.20
N ALA A 70 9.36 9.80 -3.65
CA ALA A 70 9.44 10.85 -2.64
C ALA A 70 9.65 10.31 -1.21
N GLY A 71 9.80 8.99 -1.05
CA GLY A 71 9.93 8.37 0.27
C GLY A 71 8.61 8.32 1.04
N THR A 72 8.70 8.02 2.32
CA THR A 72 7.57 8.05 3.26
C THR A 72 7.20 9.51 3.59
N ASN A 73 5.92 9.84 3.46
CA ASN A 73 5.39 11.19 3.65
C ASN A 73 3.88 11.16 3.95
N SER A 74 3.20 12.33 3.93
CA SER A 74 1.77 12.44 4.18
C SER A 74 0.88 11.59 3.25
N HIS A 75 1.31 11.31 2.01
CA HIS A 75 0.59 10.40 1.12
C HIS A 75 0.61 8.96 1.66
N THR A 76 1.74 8.53 2.24
CA THR A 76 1.84 7.23 2.94
C THR A 76 0.86 7.16 4.11
N ASP A 77 0.74 8.23 4.90
CA ASP A 77 -0.20 8.29 6.03
C ASP A 77 -1.66 8.24 5.56
N VAL A 78 -1.99 8.96 4.49
CA VAL A 78 -3.35 8.95 3.91
C VAL A 78 -3.73 7.54 3.46
N TRP A 79 -2.89 6.88 2.69
CA TRP A 79 -3.14 5.51 2.23
C TRP A 79 -3.11 4.48 3.37
N GLY A 80 -2.20 4.63 4.34
CA GLY A 80 -2.17 3.79 5.53
C GLY A 80 -3.50 3.82 6.29
N LYS A 81 -4.03 5.01 6.55
CA LYS A 81 -5.32 5.21 7.23
C LYS A 81 -6.51 4.73 6.39
N LEU A 82 -6.48 4.95 5.07
CA LEU A 82 -7.53 4.49 4.16
C LEU A 82 -7.62 2.96 4.16
N LEU A 83 -6.51 2.26 4.03
CA LEU A 83 -6.47 0.79 4.06
C LEU A 83 -6.90 0.22 5.42
N VAL A 84 -6.55 0.90 6.51
CA VAL A 84 -7.05 0.56 7.87
C VAL A 84 -8.57 0.71 7.95
N SER A 85 -9.15 1.74 7.34
CA SER A 85 -10.60 1.92 7.30
C SER A 85 -11.34 0.80 6.54
N TRP A 86 -10.62 0.09 5.65
CA TRP A 86 -11.13 -1.11 4.98
C TRP A 86 -10.89 -2.42 5.77
N GLY A 87 -10.30 -2.32 6.96
CA GLY A 87 -10.06 -3.45 7.86
C GLY A 87 -8.71 -4.16 7.69
N TYR A 88 -7.76 -3.59 6.96
CA TYR A 88 -6.43 -4.16 6.77
C TYR A 88 -5.42 -3.63 7.79
N LEU A 89 -4.54 -4.49 8.30
CA LEU A 89 -3.31 -4.06 8.94
C LEU A 89 -2.33 -3.65 7.85
N VAL A 90 -1.68 -2.49 8.00
CA VAL A 90 -0.79 -1.95 6.97
C VAL A 90 0.62 -1.82 7.51
N LEU A 91 1.60 -2.33 6.80
CA LEU A 91 3.03 -2.09 7.04
C LEU A 91 3.59 -1.23 5.92
N ALA A 92 4.11 -0.05 6.27
CA ALA A 92 4.76 0.88 5.35
C ALA A 92 6.27 0.91 5.61
N PRO A 93 7.09 0.15 4.86
CA PRO A 93 8.55 0.18 4.96
C PRO A 93 9.14 1.50 4.48
N ASP A 94 10.20 2.00 5.14
CA ASP A 94 11.09 3.03 4.60
C ASP A 94 12.30 2.38 3.93
N SER A 95 12.22 2.21 2.62
CA SER A 95 13.33 1.64 1.84
C SER A 95 14.47 2.63 1.57
N PHE A 96 14.29 3.91 1.87
CA PHE A 96 15.24 4.95 1.47
C PHE A 96 16.12 5.45 2.63
N GLY A 97 15.54 5.74 3.80
CA GLY A 97 16.26 6.26 4.95
C GLY A 97 17.50 5.44 5.32
N PRO A 98 17.43 4.11 5.46
CA PRO A 98 18.58 3.26 5.78
C PRO A 98 19.67 3.25 4.70
N ARG A 99 19.34 3.69 3.48
CA ARG A 99 20.28 3.82 2.35
C ARG A 99 20.82 5.24 2.18
N GLY A 100 20.63 6.09 3.20
CA GLY A 100 21.18 7.45 3.25
C GLY A 100 20.47 8.47 2.37
N THR A 101 19.26 8.18 1.90
CA THR A 101 18.48 9.13 1.08
C THR A 101 17.04 9.24 1.55
N LYS A 102 16.42 10.40 1.36
CA LYS A 102 15.00 10.63 1.66
C LYS A 102 14.10 10.47 0.42
N ALA A 103 14.66 10.68 -0.76
CA ALA A 103 13.93 10.65 -2.03
C ALA A 103 14.87 10.28 -3.19
N VAL A 104 14.31 9.65 -4.23
CA VAL A 104 15.05 9.25 -5.44
C VAL A 104 14.37 9.74 -6.74
N CYS A 105 13.48 10.72 -6.66
CA CYS A 105 12.72 11.20 -7.82
C CYS A 105 13.59 11.72 -8.98
N THR A 106 14.75 12.28 -8.65
CA THR A 106 15.75 12.74 -9.64
C THR A 106 16.94 11.80 -9.80
N THR A 107 17.09 10.84 -8.88
CA THR A 107 18.24 9.92 -8.77
C THR A 107 17.77 8.46 -8.68
N ALA A 108 16.88 8.05 -9.56
CA ALA A 108 16.19 6.75 -9.50
C ALA A 108 17.12 5.51 -9.44
N GLY A 109 18.40 5.66 -9.83
CA GLY A 109 19.41 4.59 -9.75
C GLY A 109 19.98 4.36 -8.35
N VAL A 110 19.82 5.29 -7.40
CA VAL A 110 20.38 5.19 -6.04
C VAL A 110 19.69 4.08 -5.23
N VAL A 111 18.36 4.01 -5.30
CA VAL A 111 17.59 2.87 -4.77
C VAL A 111 16.60 2.43 -5.84
N THR A 112 16.86 1.27 -6.43
CA THR A 112 16.03 0.71 -7.51
C THR A 112 14.85 -0.08 -6.97
N PRO A 113 13.78 -0.31 -7.77
CA PRO A 113 12.71 -1.23 -7.39
C PRO A 113 13.22 -2.63 -7.01
N ASN A 114 14.26 -3.14 -7.69
CA ASN A 114 14.87 -4.44 -7.36
C ASN A 114 15.45 -4.48 -5.95
N MET A 115 16.18 -3.46 -5.54
CA MET A 115 16.72 -3.39 -4.18
C MET A 115 15.63 -3.41 -3.10
N ARG A 116 14.44 -2.90 -3.42
CA ARG A 116 13.29 -2.89 -2.51
C ARG A 116 12.59 -4.26 -2.39
N ILE A 117 12.83 -5.19 -3.32
CA ILE A 117 12.25 -6.54 -3.23
C ILE A 117 12.73 -7.27 -1.97
N SER A 118 13.99 -7.08 -1.60
CA SER A 118 14.56 -7.64 -0.36
C SER A 118 13.89 -7.04 0.90
N ASP A 119 13.51 -5.76 0.85
CA ASP A 119 12.76 -5.10 1.93
C ASP A 119 11.33 -5.66 2.01
N ILE A 120 10.70 -5.90 0.86
CA ILE A 120 9.36 -6.52 0.80
C ILE A 120 9.40 -7.96 1.33
N ALA A 121 10.45 -8.72 1.01
CA ALA A 121 10.64 -10.07 1.56
C ALA A 121 10.77 -10.04 3.10
N GLY A 122 11.57 -9.13 3.64
CA GLY A 122 11.67 -8.91 5.08
C GLY A 122 10.36 -8.47 5.72
N ALA A 123 9.60 -7.60 5.04
CA ALA A 123 8.28 -7.18 5.49
C ALA A 123 7.27 -8.35 5.55
N LEU A 124 7.30 -9.25 4.56
CA LEU A 124 6.49 -10.48 4.55
C LEU A 124 6.85 -11.39 5.73
N ASP A 125 8.15 -11.63 5.94
CA ASP A 125 8.63 -12.46 7.06
C ASP A 125 8.24 -11.83 8.41
N TYR A 126 8.41 -10.52 8.57
CA TYR A 126 7.99 -9.80 9.78
C TYR A 126 6.48 -9.93 10.02
N LEU A 127 5.65 -9.72 9.00
CA LEU A 127 4.19 -9.86 9.12
C LEU A 127 3.78 -11.30 9.46
N ALA A 128 4.49 -12.30 8.96
CA ALA A 128 4.24 -13.70 9.27
C ALA A 128 4.53 -14.08 10.74
N THR A 129 5.38 -13.33 11.45
CA THR A 129 5.64 -13.53 12.89
C THR A 129 4.54 -12.93 13.79
N ARG A 130 3.73 -12.03 13.28
CA ARG A 130 2.74 -11.30 14.07
C ARG A 130 1.51 -12.16 14.37
N PRO A 131 1.08 -12.25 15.63
CA PRO A 131 -0.11 -13.02 16.02
C PRO A 131 -1.42 -12.36 15.56
N ASP A 132 -1.40 -11.05 15.31
CA ASP A 132 -2.56 -10.27 14.86
C ASP A 132 -2.66 -10.16 13.32
N VAL A 133 -1.91 -10.98 12.57
CA VAL A 133 -1.93 -11.06 11.09
C VAL A 133 -2.37 -12.44 10.62
N VAL A 134 -3.29 -12.47 9.64
CA VAL A 134 -3.67 -13.71 8.94
C VAL A 134 -2.50 -14.17 8.06
N LYS A 135 -1.97 -15.35 8.34
CA LYS A 135 -0.80 -15.90 7.64
C LYS A 135 -1.11 -16.23 6.18
N GLY A 136 -0.13 -15.99 5.30
CA GLY A 136 -0.17 -16.40 3.90
C GLY A 136 -1.14 -15.62 3.02
N LYS A 137 -1.70 -14.50 3.50
CA LYS A 137 -2.63 -13.64 2.75
C LYS A 137 -2.27 -12.18 2.93
N ILE A 138 -1.11 -11.80 2.36
CA ILE A 138 -0.58 -10.44 2.45
C ILE A 138 -0.63 -9.82 1.05
N GLY A 139 -1.23 -8.64 0.93
CA GLY A 139 -1.22 -7.85 -0.30
C GLY A 139 -0.07 -6.85 -0.33
N ILE A 140 0.20 -6.29 -1.50
CA ILE A 140 1.10 -5.14 -1.64
C ILE A 140 0.43 -4.05 -2.48
N ILE A 141 0.57 -2.79 -2.08
CA ILE A 141 0.18 -1.62 -2.89
C ILE A 141 1.37 -0.68 -3.00
N GLY A 142 1.51 -0.04 -4.14
CA GLY A 142 2.58 0.93 -4.33
C GLY A 142 2.29 1.96 -5.40
N HIS A 143 2.90 3.13 -5.24
CA HIS A 143 2.69 4.30 -6.07
C HIS A 143 3.98 4.68 -6.79
N SER A 144 3.93 4.94 -8.11
CA SER A 144 5.09 5.33 -8.91
C SER A 144 6.24 4.33 -8.77
N HIS A 145 7.37 4.71 -8.18
CA HIS A 145 8.49 3.83 -7.84
C HIS A 145 8.05 2.61 -6.99
N GLY A 146 7.11 2.81 -6.05
CA GLY A 146 6.47 1.73 -5.30
C GLY A 146 5.61 0.83 -6.18
N GLY A 147 4.92 1.39 -7.16
CA GLY A 147 4.16 0.64 -8.17
C GLY A 147 5.06 -0.27 -9.00
N SER A 148 6.23 0.22 -9.41
CA SER A 148 7.26 -0.62 -10.06
C SER A 148 7.76 -1.74 -9.13
N THR A 149 7.88 -1.45 -7.83
CA THR A 149 8.22 -2.48 -6.83
C THR A 149 7.13 -3.55 -6.74
N VAL A 150 5.83 -3.18 -6.81
CA VAL A 150 4.72 -4.15 -6.84
C VAL A 150 4.83 -5.10 -8.03
N ILE A 151 5.02 -4.57 -9.24
CA ILE A 151 5.16 -5.39 -10.46
C ILE A 151 6.31 -6.39 -10.29
N ARG A 152 7.46 -5.93 -9.81
CA ARG A 152 8.63 -6.78 -9.57
C ARG A 152 8.39 -7.81 -8.47
N SER A 153 7.69 -7.44 -7.40
CA SER A 153 7.31 -8.36 -6.32
C SER A 153 6.43 -9.51 -6.78
N ALA A 154 5.69 -9.33 -7.86
CA ALA A 154 4.83 -10.35 -8.45
C ALA A 154 5.57 -11.30 -9.43
N GLN A 155 6.87 -11.12 -9.64
CA GLN A 155 7.63 -12.00 -10.52
C GLN A 155 8.02 -13.32 -9.82
N LYS A 156 7.83 -14.44 -10.53
CA LYS A 156 8.17 -15.78 -10.07
C LYS A 156 9.64 -15.92 -9.63
N SER A 157 10.55 -15.18 -10.29
CA SER A 157 11.99 -15.21 -10.01
C SER A 157 12.38 -14.77 -8.61
N PHE A 158 11.52 -13.98 -7.93
CA PHE A 158 11.77 -13.55 -6.55
C PHE A 158 11.11 -14.44 -5.48
N GLY A 159 10.19 -15.33 -5.86
CA GLY A 159 9.60 -16.31 -4.95
C GLY A 159 8.78 -15.75 -3.80
N LEU A 160 8.22 -14.54 -3.92
CA LEU A 160 7.48 -13.90 -2.83
C LEU A 160 6.10 -14.53 -2.58
N ALA A 161 5.55 -15.26 -3.57
CA ALA A 161 4.34 -16.07 -3.40
C ALA A 161 4.51 -17.09 -2.26
N GLN A 162 5.66 -17.76 -2.21
CA GLN A 162 6.00 -18.75 -1.18
C GLN A 162 6.18 -18.13 0.21
N ARG A 163 6.41 -16.81 0.28
CA ARG A 163 6.45 -16.04 1.55
C ARG A 163 5.08 -15.48 1.93
N GLY A 164 4.02 -15.81 1.20
CA GLY A 164 2.64 -15.40 1.51
C GLY A 164 2.17 -14.13 0.82
N LEU A 165 2.90 -13.60 -0.19
CA LEU A 165 2.38 -12.54 -1.04
C LEU A 165 1.27 -13.10 -1.92
N ALA A 166 0.08 -12.50 -1.86
CA ALA A 166 -1.11 -12.94 -2.61
C ALA A 166 -1.32 -12.17 -3.93
N GLY A 167 -0.68 -11.03 -4.09
CA GLY A 167 -0.81 -10.15 -5.24
C GLY A 167 -0.71 -8.68 -4.87
N GLY A 168 -0.88 -7.77 -5.84
CA GLY A 168 -0.67 -6.36 -5.57
C GLY A 168 -1.38 -5.39 -6.49
N VAL A 169 -1.40 -4.10 -6.08
CA VAL A 169 -1.94 -2.98 -6.84
C VAL A 169 -0.84 -1.96 -7.12
N ALA A 170 -0.62 -1.66 -8.38
CA ALA A 170 0.41 -0.74 -8.87
C ALA A 170 -0.24 0.52 -9.45
N TYR A 171 -0.11 1.64 -8.75
CA TYR A 171 -0.54 2.96 -9.22
C TYR A 171 0.57 3.62 -10.04
N TYR A 172 0.26 4.05 -11.24
CA TYR A 172 1.14 4.75 -12.19
C TYR A 172 2.60 4.26 -12.13
N PRO A 173 2.84 2.94 -12.33
CA PRO A 173 4.17 2.36 -12.19
C PRO A 173 5.07 2.71 -13.38
N GLY A 174 6.37 2.78 -13.13
CA GLY A 174 7.35 2.77 -14.21
C GLY A 174 7.51 1.36 -14.76
N CYS A 175 6.76 0.99 -15.79
CA CYS A 175 6.81 -0.33 -16.42
C CYS A 175 8.05 -0.50 -17.30
N ASN A 176 8.66 -1.69 -17.28
CA ASN A 176 9.75 -2.06 -18.16
C ASN A 176 9.45 -3.38 -18.89
N PRO A 177 9.00 -3.35 -20.17
CA PRO A 177 8.61 -4.55 -20.90
C PRO A 177 9.69 -5.62 -21.03
N GLN A 178 10.98 -5.25 -20.91
CA GLN A 178 12.10 -6.19 -20.99
C GLN A 178 12.38 -6.93 -19.68
N PHE A 179 12.10 -6.29 -18.55
CA PHE A 179 12.43 -6.83 -17.24
C PHE A 179 11.21 -7.24 -16.40
N ASP A 180 10.03 -6.66 -16.68
CA ASP A 180 8.81 -6.94 -15.96
C ASP A 180 8.06 -8.11 -16.60
N THR A 181 8.69 -9.27 -16.60
CA THR A 181 8.20 -10.52 -17.20
C THR A 181 8.04 -11.61 -16.12
N GLY A 182 7.43 -12.73 -16.46
CA GLY A 182 7.33 -13.87 -15.54
C GLY A 182 6.48 -13.59 -14.30
N ILE A 183 5.43 -12.77 -14.45
CA ILE A 183 4.44 -12.51 -13.40
C ILE A 183 3.69 -13.80 -13.07
N ASP A 184 3.65 -14.19 -11.80
CA ASP A 184 2.96 -15.38 -11.30
C ASP A 184 1.94 -15.08 -10.18
N LEU A 185 1.77 -13.81 -9.84
CA LEU A 185 0.78 -13.31 -8.88
C LEU A 185 -0.19 -12.31 -9.53
N PRO A 186 -1.44 -12.24 -9.06
CA PRO A 186 -2.39 -11.23 -9.53
C PRO A 186 -1.88 -9.80 -9.31
N VAL A 187 -1.97 -8.96 -10.34
CA VAL A 187 -1.64 -7.53 -10.28
C VAL A 187 -2.77 -6.70 -10.90
N LEU A 188 -3.24 -5.70 -10.17
CA LEU A 188 -4.05 -4.61 -10.71
C LEU A 188 -3.12 -3.43 -11.01
N LEU A 189 -3.06 -3.01 -12.28
CA LEU A 189 -2.26 -1.90 -12.77
C LEU A 189 -3.18 -0.72 -13.12
N LEU A 190 -2.93 0.44 -12.56
CA LEU A 190 -3.73 1.66 -12.73
C LEU A 190 -2.82 2.78 -13.26
N ALA A 191 -3.02 3.25 -14.48
CA ALA A 191 -2.13 4.22 -15.13
C ALA A 191 -2.91 5.33 -15.82
N GLY A 192 -2.35 6.53 -15.84
CA GLY A 192 -2.90 7.67 -16.55
C GLY A 192 -2.28 7.82 -17.96
N ASP A 193 -3.10 8.12 -18.96
CA ASP A 193 -2.62 8.31 -20.33
C ASP A 193 -1.88 9.63 -20.55
N LYS A 194 -2.14 10.64 -19.70
CA LYS A 194 -1.41 11.91 -19.68
C LYS A 194 -0.19 11.91 -18.75
N ASP A 195 0.16 10.74 -18.20
CA ASP A 195 1.36 10.60 -17.35
C ASP A 195 2.63 10.70 -18.21
N ASP A 196 3.32 11.82 -18.08
CA ASP A 196 4.57 12.14 -18.79
C ASP A 196 5.83 11.67 -18.05
N TRP A 197 5.68 11.10 -16.86
CA TRP A 197 6.77 10.56 -16.04
C TRP A 197 6.92 9.04 -16.19
N THR A 198 5.81 8.33 -16.00
CA THR A 198 5.74 6.87 -16.11
C THR A 198 4.70 6.49 -17.18
N SER A 199 5.11 6.61 -18.44
CA SER A 199 4.23 6.46 -19.61
C SER A 199 3.37 5.19 -19.57
N ALA A 200 2.04 5.36 -19.71
CA ALA A 200 1.08 4.28 -19.83
C ALA A 200 1.38 3.34 -21.03
N ASP A 201 1.96 3.86 -22.12
CA ASP A 201 2.32 3.04 -23.28
C ASP A 201 3.41 2.00 -22.97
N ARG A 202 4.32 2.29 -22.05
CA ARG A 202 5.28 1.29 -21.59
C ARG A 202 4.58 0.16 -20.84
N CYS A 203 3.56 0.50 -20.05
CA CYS A 203 2.74 -0.47 -19.34
C CYS A 203 1.89 -1.30 -20.32
N ARG A 204 1.30 -0.68 -21.36
CA ARG A 204 0.58 -1.42 -22.42
C ARG A 204 1.48 -2.44 -23.11
N ARG A 205 2.70 -2.06 -23.49
CA ARG A 205 3.66 -3.00 -24.10
C ARG A 205 4.08 -4.12 -23.15
N MET A 206 4.22 -3.83 -21.86
CA MET A 206 4.50 -4.86 -20.85
C MET A 206 3.33 -5.83 -20.74
N VAL A 207 2.11 -5.32 -20.57
CA VAL A 207 0.90 -6.14 -20.42
C VAL A 207 0.63 -6.99 -21.65
N SER A 208 0.79 -6.45 -22.88
CA SER A 208 0.60 -7.20 -24.12
C SER A 208 1.56 -8.42 -24.21
N GLY A 209 2.75 -8.33 -23.62
CA GLY A 209 3.66 -9.47 -23.48
C GLY A 209 3.23 -10.52 -22.46
N LEU A 210 2.27 -10.18 -21.56
CA LEU A 210 1.78 -11.01 -20.46
C LEU A 210 0.34 -11.52 -20.66
N GLU A 211 -0.32 -11.18 -21.77
CA GLU A 211 -1.74 -11.46 -22.03
C GLU A 211 -2.14 -12.94 -21.85
N ARG A 212 -1.20 -13.87 -22.02
CA ARG A 212 -1.47 -15.29 -21.84
C ARG A 212 -1.62 -15.71 -20.36
N SER A 213 -1.21 -14.87 -19.41
CA SER A 213 -1.26 -15.24 -17.99
C SER A 213 -2.60 -14.95 -17.33
N GLY A 214 -3.36 -13.95 -17.82
CA GLY A 214 -4.59 -13.46 -17.18
C GLY A 214 -4.38 -12.87 -15.78
N LEU A 215 -3.11 -12.71 -15.36
CA LEU A 215 -2.76 -12.30 -14.00
C LEU A 215 -2.67 -10.78 -13.84
N VAL A 216 -2.48 -10.03 -14.93
CA VAL A 216 -2.40 -8.57 -14.89
C VAL A 216 -3.69 -7.97 -15.44
N GLU A 217 -4.47 -7.36 -14.58
CA GLU A 217 -5.59 -6.49 -14.93
C GLU A 217 -5.07 -5.05 -15.03
N ALA A 218 -5.20 -4.41 -16.19
CA ALA A 218 -4.73 -3.04 -16.39
C ALA A 218 -5.88 -2.09 -16.74
N VAL A 219 -5.94 -0.96 -16.04
CA VAL A 219 -6.90 0.12 -16.28
C VAL A 219 -6.12 1.39 -16.64
N TYR A 220 -6.52 2.02 -17.73
CA TYR A 220 -5.91 3.24 -18.25
C TYR A 220 -6.92 4.38 -18.20
N TYR A 221 -6.54 5.50 -17.59
CA TYR A 221 -7.38 6.68 -17.41
C TYR A 221 -6.98 7.77 -18.42
N PRO A 222 -7.83 8.09 -19.41
CA PRO A 222 -7.45 8.93 -20.56
C PRO A 222 -6.94 10.33 -20.20
N ASP A 223 -7.47 10.91 -19.10
CA ASP A 223 -7.17 12.28 -18.70
C ASP A 223 -6.23 12.41 -17.50
N ALA A 224 -5.89 11.29 -16.86
CA ALA A 224 -5.12 11.28 -15.64
C ALA A 224 -3.61 11.50 -15.90
N TYR A 225 -3.01 12.34 -15.06
CA TYR A 225 -1.57 12.57 -14.96
C TYR A 225 -0.94 11.72 -13.88
N HIS A 226 0.38 11.85 -13.67
CA HIS A 226 1.06 11.23 -12.53
C HIS A 226 0.47 11.70 -11.19
N SER A 227 0.37 10.81 -10.20
CA SER A 227 -0.23 11.08 -8.88
C SER A 227 -1.71 11.50 -8.92
N PHE A 228 -2.49 10.97 -9.86
CA PHE A 228 -3.90 11.28 -10.04
C PHE A 228 -4.79 10.98 -8.82
N ASP A 229 -4.33 10.15 -7.90
CA ASP A 229 -5.01 9.78 -6.66
C ASP A 229 -4.76 10.77 -5.49
N THR A 230 -3.82 11.71 -5.67
CA THR A 230 -3.41 12.61 -4.59
C THR A 230 -4.21 13.89 -4.60
N LYS A 231 -5.18 14.02 -3.67
CA LYS A 231 -6.03 15.22 -3.55
C LYS A 231 -5.20 16.50 -3.42
N ALA A 232 -5.69 17.57 -4.04
CA ALA A 232 -5.08 18.90 -4.04
C ALA A 232 -3.67 18.98 -4.68
N VAL A 233 -3.22 17.93 -5.36
CA VAL A 233 -2.00 18.00 -6.19
C VAL A 233 -2.37 18.54 -7.57
N ASP A 234 -1.77 19.67 -7.94
CA ASP A 234 -1.71 20.23 -9.29
C ASP A 234 -0.43 21.05 -9.39
N ARG A 235 0.66 20.41 -9.81
CA ARG A 235 1.98 21.03 -9.91
C ARG A 235 2.89 20.31 -10.89
N THR A 236 3.96 21.00 -11.29
CA THR A 236 5.04 20.42 -12.07
C THR A 236 6.27 20.30 -11.18
N VAL A 237 6.99 19.18 -11.28
CA VAL A 237 8.17 18.88 -10.48
C VAL A 237 9.32 18.38 -11.35
N TRP A 238 10.56 18.61 -10.91
CA TRP A 238 11.73 17.96 -11.51
C TRP A 238 11.71 16.47 -11.21
N GLY A 239 11.96 15.67 -12.23
CA GLY A 239 12.04 14.22 -12.10
C GLY A 239 13.26 13.62 -12.78
N SER A 240 13.28 12.31 -12.85
CA SER A 240 14.34 11.54 -13.52
C SER A 240 14.46 11.92 -15.00
N GLY A 241 15.70 11.88 -15.52
CA GLY A 241 16.00 12.30 -16.88
C GLY A 241 16.12 13.81 -17.06
N GLY A 242 16.15 14.60 -15.98
CA GLY A 242 16.33 16.05 -16.04
C GLY A 242 15.16 16.78 -16.70
N LYS A 243 13.94 16.29 -16.52
CA LYS A 243 12.72 16.84 -17.11
C LYS A 243 11.72 17.25 -16.03
N MET A 244 10.85 18.19 -16.40
CA MET A 244 9.69 18.58 -15.61
C MET A 244 8.54 17.62 -15.93
N HIS A 245 7.82 17.17 -14.87
CA HIS A 245 6.69 16.27 -14.99
C HIS A 245 5.48 16.84 -14.28
N ARG A 246 4.29 16.69 -14.87
CA ARG A 246 3.04 17.16 -14.29
C ARG A 246 2.45 16.12 -13.35
N LEU A 247 2.11 16.56 -12.13
CA LEU A 247 1.33 15.82 -11.16
C LEU A 247 0.00 16.52 -10.99
N ALA A 248 -1.11 15.81 -11.18
CA ALA A 248 -2.43 16.41 -11.00
C ALA A 248 -3.45 15.37 -10.50
N TYR A 249 -4.26 15.79 -9.51
CA TYR A 249 -5.41 15.02 -9.07
C TYR A 249 -6.45 14.91 -10.19
N ASP A 250 -7.02 13.72 -10.36
CA ASP A 250 -8.12 13.50 -11.29
C ASP A 250 -9.37 13.05 -10.52
N PRO A 251 -10.45 13.87 -10.51
CA PRO A 251 -11.64 13.59 -9.71
C PRO A 251 -12.50 12.42 -10.24
N ALA A 252 -12.26 11.96 -11.49
CA ALA A 252 -12.93 10.79 -12.03
C ALA A 252 -12.09 9.52 -11.84
N ALA A 253 -10.79 9.58 -12.15
CA ALA A 253 -9.89 8.44 -12.04
C ALA A 253 -9.62 8.02 -10.58
N ALA A 254 -9.44 8.99 -9.67
CA ALA A 254 -9.07 8.69 -8.29
C ALA A 254 -10.11 7.82 -7.55
N PRO A 255 -11.42 8.15 -7.52
CA PRO A 255 -12.41 7.32 -6.83
C PRO A 255 -12.65 5.97 -7.52
N ASP A 256 -12.56 5.88 -8.86
CA ASP A 256 -12.66 4.60 -9.56
C ASP A 256 -11.46 3.69 -9.23
N ALA A 257 -10.25 4.23 -9.25
CA ALA A 257 -9.03 3.52 -8.89
C ALA A 257 -9.07 3.01 -7.44
N GLU A 258 -9.58 3.82 -6.51
CA GLU A 258 -9.78 3.44 -5.12
C GLU A 258 -10.79 2.29 -4.98
N ALA A 259 -11.93 2.38 -5.66
CA ALA A 259 -12.95 1.35 -5.65
C ALA A 259 -12.45 0.01 -6.22
N ARG A 260 -11.71 0.06 -7.34
CA ARG A 260 -11.07 -1.14 -7.94
C ARG A 260 -10.02 -1.74 -7.01
N THR A 261 -9.22 -0.92 -6.37
CA THR A 261 -8.22 -1.35 -5.38
C THR A 261 -8.87 -2.11 -4.24
N ARG A 262 -9.96 -1.56 -3.68
CA ARG A 262 -10.72 -2.20 -2.61
C ARG A 262 -11.32 -3.54 -3.05
N ALA A 263 -11.94 -3.59 -4.24
CA ALA A 263 -12.51 -4.81 -4.80
C ALA A 263 -11.45 -5.88 -5.07
N PHE A 264 -10.29 -5.47 -5.61
CA PHE A 264 -9.16 -6.36 -5.89
C PHE A 264 -8.63 -7.02 -4.62
N PHE A 265 -8.32 -6.23 -3.57
CA PHE A 265 -7.86 -6.81 -2.30
C PHE A 265 -8.94 -7.66 -1.62
N ALA A 266 -10.21 -7.28 -1.66
CA ALA A 266 -11.30 -8.12 -1.16
C ALA A 266 -11.38 -9.47 -1.89
N LYS A 267 -11.00 -9.55 -3.17
CA LYS A 267 -10.96 -10.78 -3.96
C LYS A 267 -9.75 -11.65 -3.60
N ILE A 268 -8.54 -11.09 -3.60
CA ILE A 268 -7.30 -11.89 -3.46
C ILE A 268 -6.94 -12.23 -2.02
N LEU A 269 -7.45 -11.50 -1.04
CA LEU A 269 -7.16 -11.69 0.38
C LEU A 269 -8.31 -12.40 1.14
N ARG A 270 -9.18 -13.13 0.43
CA ARG A 270 -10.28 -13.90 1.04
C ARG A 270 -9.82 -15.02 1.95
#